data_42594caffcd1c2678365be640f309ffc
#
_entry.id   42594caffcd1c2678365be640f309ffc
#
_cell.length_a   1.000
_cell.length_b   1.000
_cell.length_c   1.000
_cell.angle_alpha   90.00
_cell.angle_beta   90.00
_cell.angle_gamma   90.00
#
_symmetry.space_group_name_H-M   'P 1'
#
loop_
_entity.id
_entity.type
_entity.pdbx_description
1 polymer ?
#
loop_
_entity_poly.entity_id
_entity_poly.type
_entity_poly.pdbx_seq_one_letter_code
_entity_poly.pdbx_strand_id
1 'polypeptide(L)'
;MSARPRAAALIAVDGIDNAAILAAAENAIATIGHAERGGVSRWDASGVFEELTLAGAGAGRPSARTLLLLYAADLAFRLRWEIRPTLAEGRTVVAAPYVDTAAAFGRAAGLPAAWLANLFQFAPAPSRRLIDVSGPRRVSRRHGFVEFACRHIARPRERTPQDLVDRARAQLLKRQRSSRR
;
A
#
# COMPACT_ATOMS: atom_id res chain seq x y z
N MET A 1 -17.37 -5.70 -34.77
CA MET A 1 -17.92 -5.20 -33.48
C MET A 1 -16.76 -4.58 -32.71
N SER A 2 -16.66 -3.26 -32.70
CA SER A 2 -15.59 -2.55 -31.96
C SER A 2 -15.91 -2.62 -30.46
N ALA A 3 -15.07 -3.30 -29.69
CA ALA A 3 -15.20 -3.33 -28.24
C ALA A 3 -15.09 -1.87 -27.73
N ARG A 4 -16.08 -1.40 -26.98
CA ARG A 4 -16.02 -0.10 -26.30
C ARG A 4 -14.72 -0.05 -25.50
N PRO A 5 -13.91 1.03 -25.61
CA PRO A 5 -12.72 1.17 -24.79
C PRO A 5 -13.15 1.09 -23.32
N ARG A 6 -12.49 0.22 -22.58
CA ARG A 6 -12.70 0.10 -21.13
C ARG A 6 -12.30 1.42 -20.50
N ALA A 7 -13.17 1.97 -19.64
CA ALA A 7 -12.84 3.20 -18.92
C ALA A 7 -11.57 3.01 -18.10
N ALA A 8 -10.72 4.03 -18.06
CA ALA A 8 -9.53 4.07 -17.20
C ALA A 8 -9.89 3.67 -15.77
N ALA A 9 -9.08 2.82 -15.15
CA ALA A 9 -9.38 2.25 -13.85
C ALA A 9 -8.19 2.31 -12.90
N LEU A 10 -8.43 2.68 -11.63
CA LEU A 10 -7.50 2.51 -10.55
C LEU A 10 -7.80 1.19 -9.84
N ILE A 11 -6.83 0.26 -9.85
CA ILE A 11 -6.90 -1.00 -9.11
C ILE A 11 -5.99 -0.88 -7.90
N ALA A 12 -6.54 -1.04 -6.70
CA ALA A 12 -5.76 -1.10 -5.47
C ALA A 12 -5.41 -2.54 -5.12
N VAL A 13 -4.14 -2.80 -4.83
CA VAL A 13 -3.66 -4.08 -4.30
C VAL A 13 -3.05 -3.83 -2.94
N ASP A 14 -3.61 -4.43 -1.90
CA ASP A 14 -3.19 -4.26 -0.52
C ASP A 14 -2.86 -5.61 0.13
N GLY A 15 -1.98 -5.63 1.11
CA GLY A 15 -1.55 -6.85 1.77
C GLY A 15 -0.51 -6.60 2.85
N ILE A 16 0.08 -7.68 3.37
CA ILE A 16 1.15 -7.63 4.37
C ILE A 16 2.50 -7.92 3.74
N ASP A 17 2.56 -8.96 2.93
CA ASP A 17 3.79 -9.42 2.30
C ASP A 17 4.03 -8.71 0.96
N ASN A 18 5.20 -8.09 0.81
CA ASN A 18 5.51 -7.30 -0.39
C ASN A 18 5.57 -8.15 -1.67
N ALA A 19 6.09 -9.36 -1.59
CA ALA A 19 6.19 -10.24 -2.76
C ALA A 19 4.80 -10.68 -3.22
N ALA A 20 3.90 -10.98 -2.28
CA ALA A 20 2.51 -11.31 -2.59
C ALA A 20 1.75 -10.12 -3.19
N ILE A 21 1.93 -8.91 -2.62
CA ILE A 21 1.35 -7.66 -3.15
C ILE A 21 1.81 -7.43 -4.60
N LEU A 22 3.11 -7.51 -4.85
CA LEU A 22 3.67 -7.28 -6.20
C LEU A 22 3.22 -8.35 -7.18
N ALA A 23 3.22 -9.63 -6.81
CA ALA A 23 2.72 -10.70 -7.67
C ALA A 23 1.24 -10.52 -8.01
N ALA A 24 0.40 -10.14 -7.04
CA ALA A 24 -1.01 -9.84 -7.27
C ALA A 24 -1.18 -8.61 -8.18
N ALA A 25 -0.34 -7.59 -8.03
CA ALA A 25 -0.38 -6.40 -8.89
C ALA A 25 0.05 -6.72 -10.33
N GLU A 26 1.11 -7.50 -10.52
CA GLU A 26 1.57 -7.94 -11.83
C GLU A 26 0.53 -8.81 -12.52
N ASN A 27 -0.09 -9.73 -11.79
CA ASN A 27 -1.20 -10.52 -12.31
C ASN A 27 -2.40 -9.65 -12.69
N ALA A 28 -2.75 -8.66 -11.87
CA ALA A 28 -3.86 -7.76 -12.17
C ALA A 28 -3.61 -6.95 -13.44
N ILE A 29 -2.40 -6.37 -13.59
CA ILE A 29 -2.06 -5.57 -14.78
C ILE A 29 -1.92 -6.44 -16.04
N ALA A 30 -1.49 -7.69 -15.91
CA ALA A 30 -1.35 -8.61 -17.03
C ALA A 30 -2.72 -8.97 -17.68
N THR A 31 -3.81 -8.88 -16.92
CA THR A 31 -5.17 -9.11 -17.45
C THR A 31 -5.71 -7.92 -18.27
N ILE A 32 -5.01 -6.79 -18.29
CA ILE A 32 -5.41 -5.59 -19.02
C ILE A 32 -4.82 -5.62 -20.44
N GLY A 33 -5.63 -5.26 -21.43
CA GLY A 33 -5.18 -5.14 -22.81
C GLY A 33 -3.99 -4.20 -22.97
N HIS A 34 -3.10 -4.48 -23.90
CA HIS A 34 -1.84 -3.74 -24.05
C HIS A 34 -2.06 -2.22 -24.21
N ALA A 35 -3.04 -1.80 -25.00
CA ALA A 35 -3.37 -0.40 -25.25
C ALA A 35 -3.92 0.33 -24.00
N GLU A 36 -4.59 -0.40 -23.12
CA GLU A 36 -5.23 0.14 -21.91
C GLU A 36 -4.34 0.01 -20.65
N ARG A 37 -3.16 -0.60 -20.78
CA ARG A 37 -2.25 -0.91 -19.69
C ARG A 37 -1.39 0.28 -19.36
N GLY A 38 -1.52 0.80 -18.12
CA GLY A 38 -0.73 1.91 -17.62
C GLY A 38 0.53 1.48 -16.88
N GLY A 39 0.42 0.56 -15.95
CA GLY A 39 1.55 0.11 -15.15
C GLY A 39 1.21 -0.14 -13.68
N VAL A 40 2.24 -0.45 -12.89
CA VAL A 40 2.13 -0.68 -11.45
C VAL A 40 2.85 0.43 -10.71
N SER A 41 2.10 1.23 -9.95
CA SER A 41 2.64 2.23 -9.02
C SER A 41 3.00 1.54 -7.70
N ARG A 42 4.28 1.54 -7.36
CA ARG A 42 4.84 0.79 -6.23
C ARG A 42 5.14 1.71 -5.05
N TRP A 43 5.16 1.14 -3.86
CA TRP A 43 5.58 1.83 -2.66
C TRP A 43 7.01 2.35 -2.77
N ASP A 44 7.25 3.47 -2.08
CA ASP A 44 8.51 4.20 -2.00
C ASP A 44 9.00 4.75 -3.36
N ALA A 45 8.07 5.10 -4.23
CA ALA A 45 8.40 5.76 -5.49
C ALA A 45 9.00 7.16 -5.28
N SER A 46 8.72 7.79 -4.15
CA SER A 46 9.33 9.06 -3.72
C SER A 46 10.76 8.92 -3.19
N GLY A 47 11.18 7.70 -2.79
CA GLY A 47 12.48 7.42 -2.16
C GLY A 47 12.58 7.81 -0.69
N VAL A 48 11.51 8.34 -0.07
CA VAL A 48 11.56 8.86 1.31
C VAL A 48 11.88 7.79 2.35
N PHE A 49 11.50 6.54 2.13
CA PHE A 49 11.79 5.44 3.06
C PHE A 49 13.21 4.89 2.86
N GLU A 50 13.72 4.95 1.64
CA GLU A 50 15.13 4.66 1.38
C GLU A 50 16.02 5.69 2.07
N GLU A 51 15.72 6.98 1.97
CA GLU A 51 16.42 8.04 2.71
C GLU A 51 16.36 7.83 4.22
N LEU A 52 15.20 7.46 4.77
CA LEU A 52 15.05 7.17 6.20
C LEU A 52 15.91 5.96 6.62
N THR A 53 16.08 4.98 5.76
CA THR A 53 16.97 3.83 6.02
C THR A 53 18.43 4.27 6.04
N LEU A 54 18.85 5.12 5.11
CA LEU A 54 20.21 5.63 5.00
C LEU A 54 20.57 6.57 6.15
N ALA A 55 19.61 7.34 6.66
CA ALA A 55 19.80 8.20 7.85
C ALA A 55 20.15 7.39 9.11
N GLY A 56 19.81 6.11 9.15
CA GLY A 56 20.26 5.16 10.14
C GLY A 56 19.82 5.43 11.57
N ALA A 57 20.57 4.87 12.53
CA ALA A 57 20.26 4.94 13.97
C ALA A 57 20.31 6.36 14.56
N GLY A 58 21.00 7.29 13.93
CA GLY A 58 21.11 8.68 14.38
C GLY A 58 19.79 9.46 14.34
N ALA A 59 18.87 9.09 13.45
CA ALA A 59 17.57 9.74 13.33
C ALA A 59 16.54 9.28 14.38
N GLY A 60 16.87 8.29 15.21
CA GLY A 60 15.96 7.68 16.16
C GLY A 60 14.89 6.79 15.48
N ARG A 61 13.96 6.28 16.28
CA ARG A 61 12.87 5.45 15.79
C ARG A 61 11.59 6.27 15.62
N PRO A 62 11.04 6.40 14.40
CA PRO A 62 9.83 7.17 14.16
C PRO A 62 8.60 6.53 14.84
N SER A 63 7.63 7.36 15.20
CA SER A 63 6.34 6.89 15.67
C SER A 63 5.51 6.28 14.53
N ALA A 64 4.47 5.50 14.86
CA ALA A 64 3.52 5.02 13.85
C ALA A 64 2.87 6.15 13.06
N ARG A 65 2.59 7.28 13.72
CA ARG A 65 2.04 8.48 13.05
C ARG A 65 3.02 9.04 12.03
N THR A 66 4.29 9.17 12.40
CA THR A 66 5.35 9.67 11.50
C THR A 66 5.48 8.77 10.28
N LEU A 67 5.54 7.44 10.47
CA LEU A 67 5.62 6.50 9.35
C LEU A 67 4.41 6.59 8.41
N LEU A 68 3.21 6.81 8.95
CA LEU A 68 2.00 6.96 8.13
C LEU A 68 1.92 8.32 7.43
N LEU A 69 2.45 9.38 8.02
CA LEU A 69 2.60 10.67 7.33
C LEU A 69 3.57 10.56 6.15
N LEU A 70 4.70 9.88 6.33
CA LEU A 70 5.63 9.59 5.24
C LEU A 70 4.98 8.71 4.15
N TYR A 71 4.21 7.70 4.55
CA TYR A 71 3.44 6.89 3.60
C TYR A 71 2.43 7.73 2.82
N ALA A 72 1.73 8.63 3.49
CA ALA A 72 0.78 9.53 2.82
C ALA A 72 1.49 10.49 1.86
N ALA A 73 2.68 10.97 2.20
CA ALA A 73 3.51 11.78 1.31
C ALA A 73 3.96 10.99 0.05
N ASP A 74 4.45 9.75 0.23
CA ASP A 74 4.77 8.86 -0.89
C ASP A 74 3.54 8.58 -1.77
N LEU A 75 2.39 8.30 -1.16
CA LEU A 75 1.15 8.09 -1.91
C LEU A 75 0.71 9.34 -2.67
N ALA A 76 0.87 10.53 -2.08
CA ALA A 76 0.57 11.80 -2.75
C ALA A 76 1.52 12.03 -3.95
N PHE A 77 2.80 11.69 -3.80
CA PHE A 77 3.78 11.71 -4.90
C PHE A 77 3.35 10.76 -6.02
N ARG A 78 3.03 9.50 -5.71
CA ARG A 78 2.56 8.50 -6.66
C ARG A 78 1.27 8.93 -7.37
N LEU A 79 0.32 9.52 -6.62
CA LEU A 79 -0.90 10.09 -7.20
C LEU A 79 -0.60 11.22 -8.18
N ARG A 80 0.35 12.08 -7.86
CA ARG A 80 0.72 13.24 -8.69
C ARG A 80 1.43 12.84 -9.98
N TRP A 81 2.41 11.93 -9.86
CA TRP A 81 3.37 11.70 -10.93
C TRP A 81 3.15 10.41 -11.71
N GLU A 82 2.44 9.44 -11.14
CA GLU A 82 2.23 8.13 -11.76
C GLU A 82 0.74 7.84 -12.02
N ILE A 83 -0.10 7.90 -10.96
CA ILE A 83 -1.46 7.38 -11.02
C ILE A 83 -2.38 8.29 -11.83
N ARG A 84 -2.48 9.57 -11.46
CA ARG A 84 -3.38 10.51 -12.14
C ARG A 84 -3.04 10.76 -13.59
N PRO A 85 -1.76 10.95 -13.99
CA PRO A 85 -1.40 11.07 -15.40
C PRO A 85 -1.82 9.86 -16.22
N THR A 86 -1.52 8.64 -15.73
CA THR A 86 -1.89 7.39 -16.40
C THR A 86 -3.41 7.25 -16.58
N LEU A 87 -4.19 7.61 -15.55
CA LEU A 87 -5.65 7.61 -15.65
C LEU A 87 -6.17 8.66 -16.64
N ALA A 88 -5.55 9.83 -16.68
CA ALA A 88 -5.90 10.89 -17.62
C ALA A 88 -5.65 10.50 -19.09
N GLU A 89 -4.65 9.64 -19.32
CA GLU A 89 -4.38 9.03 -20.64
C GLU A 89 -5.39 7.91 -21.01
N GLY A 90 -6.39 7.66 -20.18
CA GLY A 90 -7.38 6.60 -20.43
C GLY A 90 -6.90 5.19 -20.09
N ARG A 91 -5.74 5.07 -19.42
CA ARG A 91 -5.11 3.78 -19.10
C ARG A 91 -5.38 3.33 -17.67
N THR A 92 -5.38 2.02 -17.45
CA THR A 92 -5.57 1.40 -16.13
C THR A 92 -4.25 1.33 -15.39
N VAL A 93 -4.23 1.75 -14.12
CA VAL A 93 -3.07 1.69 -13.23
C VAL A 93 -3.37 0.83 -12.01
N VAL A 94 -2.37 0.05 -11.57
CA VAL A 94 -2.43 -0.74 -10.34
C VAL A 94 -1.56 -0.06 -9.28
N ALA A 95 -2.13 0.32 -8.13
CA ALA A 95 -1.39 0.87 -7.00
C ALA A 95 -1.13 -0.24 -5.95
N ALA A 96 0.15 -0.50 -5.63
CA ALA A 96 0.57 -1.63 -4.82
C ALA A 96 1.75 -1.28 -3.88
N PRO A 97 1.53 -1.21 -2.55
CA PRO A 97 0.24 -1.17 -1.87
C PRO A 97 -0.50 0.16 -2.03
N TYR A 98 -1.78 0.18 -1.62
CA TYR A 98 -2.60 1.38 -1.61
C TYR A 98 -2.94 1.79 -0.17
N VAL A 99 -4.16 2.21 0.11
CA VAL A 99 -4.57 2.78 1.40
C VAL A 99 -4.83 1.73 2.48
N ASP A 100 -5.41 0.57 2.11
CA ASP A 100 -5.86 -0.41 3.11
C ASP A 100 -4.69 -1.05 3.88
N THR A 101 -3.51 -1.21 3.26
CA THR A 101 -2.27 -1.66 3.93
C THR A 101 -1.84 -0.69 5.03
N ALA A 102 -1.74 0.59 4.71
CA ALA A 102 -1.32 1.61 5.65
C ALA A 102 -2.35 1.81 6.79
N ALA A 103 -3.64 1.80 6.45
CA ALA A 103 -4.71 1.87 7.44
C ALA A 103 -4.71 0.66 8.38
N ALA A 104 -4.46 -0.54 7.88
CA ALA A 104 -4.37 -1.76 8.68
C ALA A 104 -3.19 -1.70 9.66
N PHE A 105 -2.02 -1.25 9.19
CA PHE A 105 -0.85 -1.01 10.06
C PHE A 105 -1.16 0.03 11.15
N GLY A 106 -1.76 1.16 10.78
CA GLY A 106 -2.11 2.21 11.73
C GLY A 106 -3.06 1.72 12.83
N ARG A 107 -4.09 0.96 12.48
CA ARG A 107 -4.99 0.33 13.46
C ARG A 107 -4.27 -0.69 14.35
N ALA A 108 -3.40 -1.50 13.77
CA ALA A 108 -2.57 -2.44 14.53
C ALA A 108 -1.66 -1.74 15.55
N ALA A 109 -1.15 -0.56 15.17
CA ALA A 109 -0.37 0.31 16.04
C ALA A 109 -1.21 1.10 17.08
N GLY A 110 -2.54 0.99 17.04
CA GLY A 110 -3.46 1.62 17.99
C GLY A 110 -3.90 3.03 17.62
N LEU A 111 -3.75 3.44 16.35
CA LEU A 111 -4.18 4.77 15.92
C LEU A 111 -5.70 4.82 15.68
N PRO A 112 -6.36 5.95 15.99
CA PRO A 112 -7.80 6.11 15.81
C PRO A 112 -8.23 5.98 14.35
N ALA A 113 -9.34 5.29 14.11
CA ALA A 113 -9.88 5.10 12.76
C ALA A 113 -10.22 6.42 12.06
N ALA A 114 -10.77 7.39 12.80
CA ALA A 114 -11.08 8.72 12.25
C ALA A 114 -9.83 9.46 11.78
N TRP A 115 -8.73 9.38 12.55
CA TRP A 115 -7.46 9.98 12.14
C TRP A 115 -6.92 9.36 10.85
N LEU A 116 -6.99 8.03 10.72
CA LEU A 116 -6.56 7.32 9.51
C LEU A 116 -7.43 7.68 8.30
N ALA A 117 -8.75 7.79 8.49
CA ALA A 117 -9.66 8.21 7.43
C ALA A 117 -9.34 9.63 6.94
N ASN A 118 -9.11 10.56 7.87
CA ASN A 118 -8.73 11.94 7.52
C ASN A 118 -7.36 12.00 6.83
N LEU A 119 -6.38 11.20 7.27
CA LEU A 119 -5.06 11.16 6.66
C LEU A 119 -5.11 10.76 5.18
N PHE A 120 -5.96 9.80 4.83
CA PHE A 120 -6.04 9.27 3.47
C PHE A 120 -7.24 9.76 2.65
N GLN A 121 -7.98 10.79 3.12
CA GLN A 121 -9.16 11.32 2.41
C GLN A 121 -8.84 11.88 1.02
N PHE A 122 -7.58 12.26 0.75
CA PHE A 122 -7.12 12.77 -0.54
C PHE A 122 -6.98 11.67 -1.60
N ALA A 123 -6.93 10.40 -1.17
CA ALA A 123 -6.74 9.27 -2.05
C ALA A 123 -8.06 8.88 -2.74
N PRO A 124 -8.11 8.85 -4.09
CA PRO A 124 -9.33 8.50 -4.80
C PRO A 124 -9.76 7.06 -4.50
N ALA A 125 -11.08 6.84 -4.52
CA ALA A 125 -11.62 5.49 -4.39
C ALA A 125 -11.20 4.64 -5.59
N PRO A 126 -10.60 3.46 -5.38
CA PRO A 126 -10.25 2.59 -6.49
C PRO A 126 -11.48 1.92 -7.08
N SER A 127 -11.46 1.69 -8.40
CA SER A 127 -12.51 0.96 -9.12
C SER A 127 -12.57 -0.52 -8.70
N ARG A 128 -11.43 -1.09 -8.31
CA ARG A 128 -11.31 -2.47 -7.83
C ARG A 128 -10.30 -2.56 -6.68
N ARG A 129 -10.61 -3.39 -5.69
CA ARG A 129 -9.74 -3.69 -4.56
C ARG A 129 -9.37 -5.17 -4.54
N LEU A 130 -8.09 -5.44 -4.39
CA LEU A 130 -7.53 -6.77 -4.17
C LEU A 130 -6.79 -6.75 -2.85
N ILE A 131 -7.09 -7.68 -1.97
CA ILE A 131 -6.41 -7.80 -0.67
C ILE A 131 -5.80 -9.19 -0.62
N ASP A 132 -4.47 -9.25 -0.59
CA ASP A 132 -3.72 -10.49 -0.40
C ASP A 132 -3.21 -10.56 1.04
N VAL A 133 -3.74 -11.51 1.79
CA VAL A 133 -3.36 -11.80 3.18
C VAL A 133 -2.61 -13.12 3.31
N SER A 134 -2.20 -13.71 2.19
CA SER A 134 -1.39 -14.93 2.19
C SER A 134 -0.06 -14.70 2.94
N GLY A 135 0.47 -15.76 3.52
CA GLY A 135 1.73 -15.72 4.26
C GLY A 135 2.93 -15.48 3.36
N PRO A 136 4.12 -15.33 3.95
CA PRO A 136 5.34 -15.02 3.23
C PRO A 136 5.62 -16.07 2.16
N ARG A 137 5.66 -15.65 0.90
CA ARG A 137 5.87 -16.54 -0.26
C ARG A 137 7.32 -16.55 -0.73
N ARG A 138 8.22 -15.89 -0.26
CA ARG A 138 9.67 -15.85 -0.46
C ARG A 138 10.20 -14.53 0.10
N VAL A 139 11.39 -14.56 0.67
CA VAL A 139 12.08 -13.34 1.11
C VAL A 139 12.28 -12.45 -0.12
N SER A 140 11.51 -11.40 -0.25
CA SER A 140 11.76 -10.35 -1.24
C SER A 140 13.01 -9.58 -0.80
N ARG A 141 13.90 -9.26 -1.74
CA ARG A 141 15.06 -8.38 -1.47
C ARG A 141 14.65 -6.95 -1.11
N ARG A 142 13.44 -6.54 -1.48
CA ARG A 142 12.86 -5.24 -1.12
C ARG A 142 11.74 -5.45 -0.12
N HIS A 143 11.89 -4.85 1.05
CA HIS A 143 10.87 -4.87 2.10
C HIS A 143 9.67 -4.04 1.64
N GLY A 144 8.45 -4.50 1.97
CA GLY A 144 7.25 -3.71 1.83
C GLY A 144 7.05 -2.78 3.02
N PHE A 145 6.07 -1.89 2.91
CA PHE A 145 5.78 -0.90 3.95
C PHE A 145 5.58 -1.50 5.34
N VAL A 146 4.80 -2.58 5.48
CA VAL A 146 4.52 -3.19 6.80
C VAL A 146 5.79 -3.76 7.41
N GLU A 147 6.60 -4.46 6.63
CA GLU A 147 7.87 -5.02 7.10
C GLU A 147 8.83 -3.90 7.52
N PHE A 148 8.95 -2.86 6.69
CA PHE A 148 9.75 -1.67 7.00
C PHE A 148 9.26 -1.02 8.31
N ALA A 149 7.98 -0.72 8.39
CA ALA A 149 7.38 -0.06 9.53
C ALA A 149 7.58 -0.86 10.82
N CYS A 150 7.38 -2.19 10.78
CA CYS A 150 7.60 -3.05 11.94
C CYS A 150 9.06 -3.09 12.43
N ARG A 151 10.03 -2.88 11.54
CA ARG A 151 11.45 -2.81 11.92
C ARG A 151 11.85 -1.47 12.53
N HIS A 152 11.33 -0.37 11.97
CA HIS A 152 11.80 0.98 12.27
C HIS A 152 10.94 1.73 13.30
N ILE A 153 9.72 1.26 13.59
CA ILE A 153 8.83 1.93 14.54
C ILE A 153 9.39 1.96 15.96
N ALA A 154 9.24 3.08 16.65
CA ALA A 154 9.36 3.16 18.09
C ALA A 154 8.23 2.33 18.73
N ARG A 155 8.58 1.20 19.38
CA ARG A 155 7.63 0.26 19.96
C ARG A 155 7.59 0.37 21.48
N PRO A 156 6.42 0.23 22.10
CA PRO A 156 6.35 -0.13 23.51
C PRO A 156 7.13 -1.44 23.74
N ARG A 157 7.83 -1.53 24.87
CA ARG A 157 8.69 -2.68 25.22
C ARG A 157 7.99 -4.04 25.18
N GLU A 158 6.65 -4.05 25.28
CA GLU A 158 5.80 -5.22 25.38
C GLU A 158 5.32 -5.79 24.02
N ARG A 159 5.66 -5.16 22.88
CA ARG A 159 5.17 -5.59 21.55
C ARG A 159 6.30 -6.00 20.63
N THR A 160 6.19 -7.19 20.08
CA THR A 160 7.10 -7.68 19.04
C THR A 160 6.73 -7.15 17.66
N PRO A 161 7.67 -7.15 16.68
CA PRO A 161 7.33 -6.89 15.27
C PRO A 161 6.24 -7.82 14.75
N GLN A 162 6.28 -9.08 15.14
CA GLN A 162 5.32 -10.10 14.69
C GLN A 162 3.91 -9.79 15.17
N ASP A 163 3.72 -9.32 16.41
CA ASP A 163 2.41 -8.90 16.92
C ASP A 163 1.76 -7.82 16.07
N LEU A 164 2.55 -6.86 15.58
CA LEU A 164 2.06 -5.80 14.71
C LEU A 164 1.65 -6.34 13.34
N VAL A 165 2.45 -7.24 12.78
CA VAL A 165 2.15 -7.91 11.50
C VAL A 165 0.85 -8.70 11.61
N ASP A 166 0.68 -9.50 12.65
CA ASP A 166 -0.50 -10.36 12.83
C ASP A 166 -1.77 -9.52 13.06
N ARG A 167 -1.67 -8.44 13.81
CA ARG A 167 -2.77 -7.47 13.99
C ARG A 167 -3.11 -6.76 12.68
N ALA A 168 -2.13 -6.32 11.90
CA ALA A 168 -2.37 -5.69 10.60
C ALA A 168 -3.05 -6.67 9.63
N ARG A 169 -2.61 -7.94 9.62
CA ARG A 169 -3.24 -9.01 8.85
C ARG A 169 -4.71 -9.20 9.25
N ALA A 170 -5.01 -9.24 10.54
CA ALA A 170 -6.38 -9.35 11.04
C ALA A 170 -7.27 -8.17 10.60
N GLN A 171 -6.73 -6.95 10.54
CA GLN A 171 -7.45 -5.78 10.03
C GLN A 171 -7.77 -5.90 8.54
N LEU A 172 -6.82 -6.35 7.71
CA LEU A 172 -7.03 -6.57 6.27
C LEU A 172 -8.07 -7.68 6.02
N LEU A 173 -8.04 -8.77 6.77
CA LEU A 173 -9.04 -9.83 6.69
C LEU A 173 -10.46 -9.32 6.98
N LYS A 174 -10.62 -8.46 8.01
CA LYS A 174 -11.91 -7.80 8.28
C LYS A 174 -12.36 -6.95 7.09
N ARG A 175 -11.45 -6.16 6.52
CA ARG A 175 -11.74 -5.31 5.37
C ARG A 175 -12.15 -6.12 4.15
N GLN A 176 -11.43 -7.21 3.86
CA GLN A 176 -11.74 -8.10 2.74
C GLN A 176 -13.15 -8.70 2.84
N ARG A 177 -13.55 -9.12 4.05
CA ARG A 177 -14.90 -9.66 4.30
C ARG A 177 -15.99 -8.60 4.11
N SER A 178 -15.74 -7.36 4.52
CA SER A 178 -16.69 -6.25 4.35
C SER A 178 -16.86 -5.82 2.89
N SER A 179 -15.86 -6.02 2.04
CA SER A 179 -15.92 -5.68 0.60
C SER A 179 -16.60 -6.75 -0.26
N ARG A 180 -16.89 -7.93 0.30
CA ARG A 180 -17.58 -9.05 -0.39
C ARG A 180 -19.08 -9.10 -0.10
N ARG A 181 -19.56 -8.27 0.82
CA ARG A 181 -21.00 -8.09 1.14
C ARG A 181 -21.55 -6.89 0.39
#